data_dc33cbe7107eb66d11a5e157a1b20381
#
_entry.id   dc33cbe7107eb66d11a5e157a1b20381
#
_cell.length_a   1.000
_cell.length_b   1.000
_cell.length_c   1.000
_cell.angle_alpha   90.00
_cell.angle_beta   90.00
_cell.angle_gamma   90.00
#
_symmetry.space_group_name_H-M   'P 1'
#
loop_
_entity.id
_entity.type
_entity.pdbx_description
1 polymer ?
#
loop_
_entity_poly.entity_id
_entity_poly.type
_entity_poly.pdbx_seq_one_letter_code
_entity_poly.pdbx_strand_id
1 'polypeptide(L)'
;MVIRGNSIAVCLYIILLITGVLVHLYGQQTDAGANATVMVPNEAIRLRILANSDNVADQELKRKVRDAVNAQINDWVAELTSFEEAKRVIRSHLPDIEQTVARVLRDEQSNQSYKVEFGSVRFPTKVYGNXVYPAGTYDAVLITLGAGKGANWWCVLFPPLCFLDFSNGDAVMMREKEMP
;
A
#
# COMPACT_ATOMS: atom_id res chain seq x y z
N MET A 1 -8.36 -1.63 70.60
CA MET A 1 -8.26 -2.66 69.53
C MET A 1 -9.09 -2.27 68.28
N VAL A 2 -9.01 -1.02 67.86
CA VAL A 2 -9.78 -0.45 66.73
C VAL A 2 -8.85 -0.15 65.51
N ILE A 3 -7.54 -0.32 65.65
CA ILE A 3 -6.56 0.09 64.67
C ILE A 3 -6.40 -0.89 63.47
N ARG A 4 -6.76 -2.17 63.69
CA ARG A 4 -6.56 -3.21 62.67
C ARG A 4 -7.54 -3.13 61.47
N GLY A 5 -8.79 -2.68 61.71
CA GLY A 5 -9.76 -2.57 60.64
C GLY A 5 -9.46 -1.42 59.66
N ASN A 6 -8.98 -0.30 60.22
CA ASN A 6 -8.62 0.88 59.39
C ASN A 6 -7.39 0.62 58.50
N SER A 7 -6.42 -0.16 59.01
CA SER A 7 -5.19 -0.48 58.26
C SER A 7 -5.52 -1.33 57.03
N ILE A 8 -6.41 -2.32 57.17
CA ILE A 8 -6.84 -3.17 56.05
C ILE A 8 -7.59 -2.32 55.00
N ALA A 9 -8.48 -1.43 55.44
CA ALA A 9 -9.22 -0.54 54.56
C ALA A 9 -8.28 0.40 53.76
N VAL A 10 -7.26 0.96 54.45
CA VAL A 10 -6.24 1.80 53.83
C VAL A 10 -5.44 1.02 52.79
N CYS A 11 -5.02 -0.22 53.13
CA CYS A 11 -4.26 -1.06 52.19
C CYS A 11 -5.10 -1.38 50.95
N LEU A 12 -6.37 -1.74 51.11
CA LEU A 12 -7.27 -2.01 49.98
C LEU A 12 -7.45 -0.77 49.11
N TYR A 13 -7.58 0.40 49.69
CA TYR A 13 -7.71 1.66 48.96
C TYR A 13 -6.46 1.96 48.13
N ILE A 14 -5.29 1.77 48.73
CA ILE A 14 -4.00 1.98 48.02
C ILE A 14 -3.87 1.00 46.84
N ILE A 15 -4.24 -0.27 47.02
CA ILE A 15 -4.21 -1.28 45.95
C ILE A 15 -5.13 -0.86 44.81
N LEU A 16 -6.33 -0.39 45.11
CA LEU A 16 -7.27 0.07 44.08
C LEU A 16 -6.74 1.29 43.33
N LEU A 17 -6.08 2.24 44.04
CA LEU A 17 -5.48 3.37 43.36
C LEU A 17 -4.34 2.94 42.44
N ILE A 18 -3.45 2.05 42.93
CA ILE A 18 -2.32 1.57 42.12
C ILE A 18 -2.82 0.80 40.90
N THR A 19 -3.82 -0.07 41.06
CA THR A 19 -4.39 -0.79 39.92
C THR A 19 -5.07 0.13 38.92
N GLY A 20 -5.77 1.15 39.40
CA GLY A 20 -6.37 2.17 38.54
C GLY A 20 -5.34 2.93 37.72
N VAL A 21 -4.25 3.36 38.38
CA VAL A 21 -3.15 4.07 37.70
C VAL A 21 -2.47 3.15 36.69
N LEU A 22 -2.22 1.87 37.06
CA LEU A 22 -1.58 0.92 36.15
C LEU A 22 -2.46 0.65 34.92
N VAL A 23 -3.77 0.42 35.13
CA VAL A 23 -4.71 0.22 34.01
C VAL A 23 -4.72 1.45 33.10
N HIS A 24 -4.70 2.65 33.68
CA HIS A 24 -4.71 3.88 32.89
C HIS A 24 -3.39 4.04 32.09
N LEU A 25 -2.25 3.76 32.70
CA LEU A 25 -0.94 3.85 32.03
C LEU A 25 -0.79 2.78 30.95
N TYR A 26 -1.19 1.53 31.22
CA TYR A 26 -1.15 0.47 30.22
C TYR A 26 -2.16 0.70 29.08
N GLY A 27 -3.33 1.26 29.41
CA GLY A 27 -4.33 1.60 28.41
C GLY A 27 -3.84 2.67 27.44
N GLN A 28 -3.11 3.68 27.92
CA GLN A 28 -2.54 4.72 27.07
C GLN A 28 -1.41 4.20 26.17
N GLN A 29 -0.66 3.18 26.61
CA GLN A 29 0.43 2.61 25.80
C GLN A 29 -0.08 1.80 24.60
N THR A 30 -1.26 1.19 24.70
CA THR A 30 -1.80 0.38 23.61
C THR A 30 -2.40 1.23 22.48
N ASP A 31 -2.87 2.45 22.77
CA ASP A 31 -3.46 3.32 21.75
C ASP A 31 -2.41 4.14 20.97
N ALA A 32 -1.23 4.36 21.53
CA ALA A 32 -0.20 5.17 20.88
C ALA A 32 0.54 4.45 19.73
N GLY A 33 0.49 3.12 19.71
CA GLY A 33 1.16 2.32 18.69
C GLY A 33 0.30 1.96 17.47
N ALA A 34 -1.03 2.03 17.61
CA ALA A 34 -1.93 1.49 16.58
C ALA A 34 -2.21 2.46 15.42
N ASN A 35 -1.93 3.76 15.58
CA ASN A 35 -2.28 4.78 14.59
C ASN A 35 -1.11 5.70 14.19
N ALA A 36 0.13 5.31 14.46
CA ALA A 36 1.28 6.06 14.01
C ALA A 36 1.39 5.91 12.49
N THR A 37 1.03 6.96 11.76
CA THR A 37 1.22 7.04 10.31
C THR A 37 2.71 7.15 10.04
N VAL A 38 3.29 6.12 9.43
CA VAL A 38 4.71 6.08 9.09
C VAL A 38 4.90 6.72 7.71
N MET A 39 5.62 7.84 7.66
CA MET A 39 6.06 8.43 6.40
C MET A 39 7.19 7.57 5.83
N VAL A 40 6.96 6.99 4.67
CA VAL A 40 7.94 6.11 4.03
C VAL A 40 8.90 6.97 3.19
N PRO A 41 10.20 6.68 3.21
CA PRO A 41 11.16 7.37 2.35
C PRO A 41 10.81 7.25 0.86
N ASN A 42 11.30 8.21 0.07
CA ASN A 42 11.05 8.27 -1.37
C ASN A 42 11.67 7.11 -2.17
N GLU A 43 12.41 6.23 -1.51
CA GLU A 43 13.03 5.05 -2.13
C GLU A 43 12.01 3.92 -2.29
N ALA A 44 11.11 4.10 -3.23
CA ALA A 44 10.12 3.09 -3.59
C ALA A 44 10.03 2.98 -5.10
N ILE A 45 9.86 1.75 -5.59
CA ILE A 45 9.53 1.52 -7.01
C ILE A 45 8.03 1.31 -7.07
N ARG A 46 7.36 2.04 -7.95
CA ARG A 46 5.90 2.07 -7.95
C ARG A 46 5.34 1.47 -9.25
N LEU A 47 4.03 1.20 -9.23
CA LEU A 47 3.29 0.74 -10.41
C LEU A 47 2.09 1.66 -10.62
N ARG A 48 1.94 2.10 -11.86
CA ARG A 48 0.75 2.84 -12.31
C ARG A 48 0.19 2.16 -13.54
N ILE A 49 -1.11 1.83 -13.50
CA ILE A 49 -1.79 1.26 -14.66
C ILE A 49 -2.96 2.18 -15.01
N LEU A 50 -2.98 2.65 -16.28
CA LEU A 50 -4.07 3.45 -16.80
C LEU A 50 -4.99 2.54 -17.62
N ALA A 51 -6.27 2.47 -17.24
CA ALA A 51 -7.28 1.75 -18.01
C ALA A 51 -7.66 2.53 -19.25
N ASN A 52 -8.13 1.84 -20.29
CA ASN A 52 -8.61 2.48 -21.50
C ASN A 52 -9.76 3.47 -21.21
N SER A 53 -10.74 3.03 -20.39
CA SER A 53 -11.90 3.87 -20.01
C SER A 53 -12.39 3.45 -18.62
N ASP A 54 -13.47 4.08 -18.16
CA ASP A 54 -14.10 3.75 -16.88
C ASP A 54 -15.21 2.70 -16.99
N ASN A 55 -15.41 2.10 -18.17
CA ASN A 55 -16.39 1.03 -18.27
C ASN A 55 -15.92 -0.21 -17.48
N VAL A 56 -16.86 -1.06 -17.11
CA VAL A 56 -16.62 -2.23 -16.24
C VAL A 56 -15.57 -3.16 -16.85
N ALA A 57 -15.66 -3.44 -18.14
CA ALA A 57 -14.73 -4.37 -18.82
C ALA A 57 -13.29 -3.84 -18.81
N ASP A 58 -13.09 -2.55 -19.05
CA ASP A 58 -11.76 -1.94 -19.05
C ASP A 58 -11.17 -1.91 -17.63
N GLN A 59 -11.99 -1.66 -16.63
CA GLN A 59 -11.55 -1.67 -15.24
C GLN A 59 -11.21 -3.09 -14.77
N GLU A 60 -11.98 -4.10 -15.20
CA GLU A 60 -11.69 -5.51 -14.96
C GLU A 60 -10.37 -5.92 -15.62
N LEU A 61 -10.16 -5.56 -16.88
CA LEU A 61 -8.92 -5.84 -17.61
C LEU A 61 -7.71 -5.23 -16.87
N LYS A 62 -7.83 -4.00 -16.42
CA LYS A 62 -6.79 -3.33 -15.63
C LYS A 62 -6.44 -4.15 -14.38
N ARG A 63 -7.44 -4.66 -13.66
CA ARG A 63 -7.20 -5.47 -12.45
C ARG A 63 -6.47 -6.79 -12.79
N LYS A 64 -6.85 -7.45 -13.89
CA LYS A 64 -6.18 -8.69 -14.32
C LYS A 64 -4.73 -8.44 -14.73
N VAL A 65 -4.47 -7.34 -15.43
CA VAL A 65 -3.08 -6.93 -15.77
C VAL A 65 -2.29 -6.66 -14.47
N ARG A 66 -2.88 -5.90 -13.54
CA ARG A 66 -2.26 -5.64 -12.23
C ARG A 66 -1.85 -6.94 -11.53
N ASP A 67 -2.78 -7.89 -11.44
CA ASP A 67 -2.55 -9.14 -10.69
C ASP A 67 -1.41 -9.94 -11.31
N ALA A 68 -1.42 -10.11 -12.63
CA ALA A 68 -0.39 -10.87 -13.34
C ALA A 68 0.99 -10.20 -13.24
N VAL A 69 1.05 -8.89 -13.45
CA VAL A 69 2.31 -8.14 -13.41
C VAL A 69 2.86 -8.10 -11.98
N ASN A 70 1.98 -7.88 -11.00
CA ASN A 70 2.39 -7.82 -9.60
C ASN A 70 2.96 -9.16 -9.12
N ALA A 71 2.30 -10.28 -9.45
CA ALA A 71 2.79 -11.62 -9.09
C ALA A 71 4.18 -11.85 -9.68
N GLN A 72 4.36 -11.53 -10.96
CA GLN A 72 5.63 -11.71 -11.68
C GLN A 72 6.76 -10.89 -11.04
N ILE A 73 6.51 -9.61 -10.78
CA ILE A 73 7.54 -8.73 -10.21
C ILE A 73 7.85 -9.15 -8.77
N ASN A 74 6.84 -9.54 -8.01
CA ASN A 74 7.06 -10.00 -6.63
C ASN A 74 8.02 -11.19 -6.58
N ASP A 75 7.89 -12.14 -7.51
CA ASP A 75 8.79 -13.30 -7.58
C ASP A 75 10.25 -12.86 -7.77
N TRP A 76 10.48 -11.76 -8.47
CA TRP A 76 11.85 -11.26 -8.71
C TRP A 76 12.41 -10.47 -7.52
N VAL A 77 11.57 -9.76 -6.77
CA VAL A 77 12.04 -8.80 -5.77
C VAL A 77 11.84 -9.24 -4.32
N ALA A 78 11.15 -10.36 -4.07
CA ALA A 78 10.75 -10.78 -2.72
C ALA A 78 11.94 -10.92 -1.75
N GLU A 79 13.08 -11.37 -2.25
CA GLU A 79 14.27 -11.60 -1.43
C GLU A 79 15.26 -10.43 -1.48
N LEU A 80 14.97 -9.38 -2.24
CA LEU A 80 15.86 -8.24 -2.38
C LEU A 80 15.67 -7.25 -1.22
N THR A 81 16.78 -6.67 -0.77
CA THR A 81 16.77 -5.68 0.30
C THR A 81 17.26 -4.31 -0.17
N SER A 82 17.80 -4.24 -1.40
CA SER A 82 18.37 -3.02 -1.96
C SER A 82 17.44 -2.42 -3.01
N PHE A 83 17.13 -1.14 -2.84
CA PHE A 83 16.35 -0.35 -3.81
C PHE A 83 17.01 -0.38 -5.19
N GLU A 84 18.31 -0.14 -5.25
CA GLU A 84 19.04 -0.09 -6.53
C GLU A 84 19.06 -1.44 -7.23
N GLU A 85 19.16 -2.52 -6.47
CA GLU A 85 19.10 -3.87 -7.04
C GLU A 85 17.71 -4.18 -7.58
N ALA A 86 16.66 -3.88 -6.81
CA ALA A 86 15.28 -4.07 -7.25
C ALA A 86 14.99 -3.26 -8.53
N LYS A 87 15.47 -2.00 -8.57
CA LYS A 87 15.33 -1.13 -9.75
C LYS A 87 16.01 -1.74 -10.98
N ARG A 88 17.22 -2.25 -10.81
CA ARG A 88 17.96 -2.89 -11.89
C ARG A 88 17.24 -4.15 -12.40
N VAL A 89 16.78 -4.99 -11.48
CA VAL A 89 16.07 -6.24 -11.80
C VAL A 89 14.78 -5.93 -12.57
N ILE A 90 13.93 -5.06 -12.02
CA ILE A 90 12.65 -4.72 -12.67
C ILE A 90 12.90 -4.12 -14.06
N ARG A 91 13.87 -3.22 -14.17
CA ARG A 91 14.18 -2.54 -15.42
C ARG A 91 14.71 -3.53 -16.50
N SER A 92 15.53 -4.49 -16.09
CA SER A 92 16.06 -5.50 -17.03
C SER A 92 14.99 -6.46 -17.52
N HIS A 93 13.92 -6.67 -16.73
CA HIS A 93 12.81 -7.56 -17.07
C HIS A 93 11.60 -6.83 -17.67
N LEU A 94 11.78 -5.58 -18.12
CA LEU A 94 10.68 -4.84 -18.74
C LEU A 94 10.06 -5.58 -19.94
N PRO A 95 10.86 -6.22 -20.83
CA PRO A 95 10.28 -7.03 -21.91
C PRO A 95 9.41 -8.19 -21.42
N ASP A 96 9.76 -8.80 -20.28
CA ASP A 96 8.96 -9.89 -19.71
C ASP A 96 7.62 -9.36 -19.15
N ILE A 97 7.63 -8.16 -18.56
CA ILE A 97 6.40 -7.48 -18.13
C ILE A 97 5.49 -7.21 -19.34
N GLU A 98 6.09 -6.72 -20.43
CA GLU A 98 5.36 -6.44 -21.68
C GLU A 98 4.70 -7.72 -22.23
N GLN A 99 5.42 -8.85 -22.22
CA GLN A 99 4.87 -10.15 -22.63
C GLN A 99 3.71 -10.59 -21.73
N THR A 100 3.81 -10.35 -20.42
CA THR A 100 2.74 -10.68 -19.47
C THR A 100 1.48 -9.84 -19.75
N VAL A 101 1.63 -8.54 -20.01
CA VAL A 101 0.50 -7.68 -20.40
C VAL A 101 -0.13 -8.21 -21.68
N ALA A 102 0.69 -8.51 -22.71
CA ALA A 102 0.21 -9.05 -24.00
C ALA A 102 -0.58 -10.35 -23.79
N ARG A 103 -0.07 -11.25 -22.94
CA ARG A 103 -0.74 -12.53 -22.64
C ARG A 103 -2.10 -12.30 -22.00
N VAL A 104 -2.18 -11.40 -20.99
CA VAL A 104 -3.45 -11.10 -20.32
C VAL A 104 -4.47 -10.54 -21.33
N LEU A 105 -4.04 -9.62 -22.20
CA LEU A 105 -4.95 -9.08 -23.21
C LEU A 105 -5.47 -10.17 -24.17
N ARG A 106 -4.59 -11.08 -24.61
CA ARG A 106 -5.02 -12.20 -25.46
C ARG A 106 -6.02 -13.12 -24.75
N ASP A 107 -5.73 -13.46 -23.51
CA ASP A 107 -6.57 -14.37 -22.71
C ASP A 107 -7.97 -13.75 -22.49
N GLU A 108 -8.03 -12.44 -22.38
CA GLU A 108 -9.28 -11.68 -22.24
C GLU A 108 -9.90 -11.29 -23.58
N GLN A 109 -9.33 -11.74 -24.69
CA GLN A 109 -9.81 -11.46 -26.05
C GLN A 109 -9.91 -9.95 -26.33
N SER A 110 -8.99 -9.18 -25.73
CA SER A 110 -8.94 -7.73 -25.90
C SER A 110 -8.00 -7.34 -27.04
N ASN A 111 -8.48 -6.50 -27.93
CA ASN A 111 -7.69 -5.94 -29.05
C ASN A 111 -7.11 -4.56 -28.70
N GLN A 112 -7.15 -4.15 -27.42
CA GLN A 112 -6.61 -2.87 -27.02
C GLN A 112 -5.11 -2.79 -27.24
N SER A 113 -4.63 -1.63 -27.65
CA SER A 113 -3.19 -1.34 -27.61
C SER A 113 -2.70 -1.28 -26.17
N TYR A 114 -1.42 -1.46 -25.97
CA TYR A 114 -0.81 -1.33 -24.65
C TYR A 114 0.60 -0.78 -24.81
N LYS A 115 1.10 -0.18 -23.73
CA LYS A 115 2.47 0.34 -23.64
C LYS A 115 2.99 0.07 -22.23
N VAL A 116 4.23 -0.42 -22.13
CA VAL A 116 4.89 -0.66 -20.85
C VAL A 116 6.19 0.13 -20.82
N GLU A 117 6.37 0.95 -19.80
CA GLU A 117 7.53 1.83 -19.67
C GLU A 117 8.08 1.76 -18.25
N PHE A 118 9.37 2.02 -18.10
CA PHE A 118 10.00 2.24 -16.79
C PHE A 118 10.61 3.65 -16.79
N GLY A 119 10.26 4.45 -15.80
CA GLY A 119 10.79 5.81 -15.72
C GLY A 119 10.29 6.58 -14.52
N SER A 120 10.49 7.89 -14.55
CA SER A 120 10.04 8.81 -13.51
C SER A 120 8.58 9.18 -13.74
N VAL A 121 7.70 8.78 -12.81
CA VAL A 121 6.25 8.95 -12.92
C VAL A 121 5.73 9.72 -11.70
N ARG A 122 4.79 10.64 -11.92
CA ARG A 122 4.15 11.39 -10.82
C ARG A 122 3.04 10.56 -10.19
N PHE A 123 3.00 10.60 -8.86
CA PHE A 123 2.01 9.90 -8.04
C PHE A 123 1.36 10.89 -7.07
N PRO A 124 0.05 10.74 -6.83
CA PRO A 124 -0.58 11.44 -5.70
C PRO A 124 -0.19 10.78 -4.37
N THR A 125 -0.49 11.43 -3.27
CA THR A 125 -0.36 10.81 -1.95
C THR A 125 -1.25 9.57 -1.90
N LYS A 126 -0.69 8.47 -1.43
CA LYS A 126 -1.40 7.19 -1.27
C LYS A 126 -1.08 6.58 0.08
N VAL A 127 -2.10 5.99 0.68
CA VAL A 127 -1.99 5.30 1.97
C VAL A 127 -2.17 3.79 1.73
N TYR A 128 -1.24 2.99 2.21
CA TYR A 128 -1.28 1.53 2.16
C TYR A 128 -1.08 1.03 3.59
N GLY A 129 -2.16 0.59 4.23
CA GLY A 129 -2.11 0.27 5.66
C GLY A 129 -1.75 1.51 6.47
N ASN A 130 -0.62 1.46 7.17
CA ASN A 130 -0.07 2.62 7.90
C ASN A 130 1.07 3.34 7.18
N UNK A 131 1.46 3.17 5.92
CA UNK A 131 2.35 3.70 5.25
C UNK A 131 1.82 4.67 4.43
N VAL A 132 2.20 5.76 4.61
CA VAL A 132 1.86 6.88 3.71
C VAL A 132 3.00 7.14 2.74
N TYR A 133 2.68 7.10 1.46
CA TYR A 133 3.58 7.48 0.37
C TYR A 133 3.16 8.87 -0.11
N PRO A 134 3.97 9.91 0.13
CA PRO A 134 3.59 11.28 -0.25
C PRO A 134 3.50 11.45 -1.77
N ALA A 135 2.78 12.48 -2.19
CA ALA A 135 2.76 12.87 -3.59
C ALA A 135 4.17 13.23 -4.05
N GLY A 136 4.54 12.80 -5.24
CA GLY A 136 5.90 13.04 -5.73
C GLY A 136 6.17 12.29 -7.02
N THR A 137 7.43 12.34 -7.44
CA THR A 137 7.93 11.61 -8.60
C THR A 137 8.72 10.40 -8.12
N TYR A 138 8.37 9.24 -8.63
CA TYR A 138 8.96 7.95 -8.24
C TYR A 138 9.45 7.21 -9.47
N ASP A 139 10.46 6.38 -9.31
CA ASP A 139 10.78 5.35 -10.30
C ASP A 139 9.59 4.37 -10.37
N ALA A 140 9.10 4.09 -11.55
CA ALA A 140 7.88 3.29 -11.68
C ALA A 140 7.79 2.54 -13.00
N VAL A 141 7.09 1.41 -12.94
CA VAL A 141 6.54 0.76 -14.14
C VAL A 141 5.21 1.47 -14.45
N LEU A 142 5.09 1.97 -15.67
CA LEU A 142 3.89 2.63 -16.17
C LEU A 142 3.29 1.77 -17.28
N ILE A 143 2.06 1.33 -17.09
CA ILE A 143 1.33 0.52 -18.08
C ILE A 143 0.12 1.33 -18.55
N THR A 144 0.02 1.55 -19.85
CA THR A 144 -1.12 2.23 -20.46
C THR A 144 -1.88 1.20 -21.30
N LEU A 145 -3.17 1.04 -21.01
CA LEU A 145 -4.08 0.16 -21.77
C LEU A 145 -4.98 1.04 -22.63
N GLY A 146 -5.02 0.76 -23.94
CA GLY A 146 -5.81 1.50 -24.89
C GLY A 146 -5.51 2.99 -24.85
N ALA A 147 -6.54 3.81 -24.69
CA ALA A 147 -6.43 5.27 -24.67
C ALA A 147 -5.90 5.82 -23.33
N GLY A 148 -5.85 5.00 -22.28
CA GLY A 148 -5.36 5.43 -20.97
C GLY A 148 -6.22 6.51 -20.30
N LYS A 149 -7.50 6.57 -20.60
CA LYS A 149 -8.40 7.63 -20.13
C LYS A 149 -9.25 7.24 -18.92
N GLY A 150 -9.16 5.98 -18.51
CA GLY A 150 -9.91 5.48 -17.36
C GLY A 150 -9.15 5.67 -16.04
N ALA A 151 -9.85 5.37 -14.95
CA ALA A 151 -9.29 5.44 -13.60
C ALA A 151 -8.03 4.59 -13.48
N ASN A 152 -7.02 5.14 -12.82
CA ASN A 152 -5.71 4.52 -12.64
C ASN A 152 -5.72 3.52 -11.49
N TRP A 153 -4.82 2.54 -11.58
CA TRP A 153 -4.38 1.76 -10.43
C TRP A 153 -3.01 2.27 -9.99
N TRP A 154 -2.81 2.36 -8.68
CA TRP A 154 -1.57 2.87 -8.06
C TRP A 154 -1.12 1.90 -6.99
N CYS A 155 0.12 1.40 -7.05
CA CYS A 155 0.67 0.62 -5.94
C CYS A 155 2.19 0.73 -5.84
N VAL A 156 2.77 -0.06 -4.92
CA VAL A 156 4.20 -0.10 -4.63
C VAL A 156 4.72 -1.50 -4.95
N LEU A 157 5.73 -1.57 -5.82
CA LEU A 157 6.37 -2.82 -6.23
C LEU A 157 7.54 -3.19 -5.32
N PHE A 158 8.25 -2.17 -4.83
CA PHE A 158 9.37 -2.37 -3.91
C PHE A 158 9.40 -1.22 -2.89
N PRO A 159 9.35 -1.51 -1.59
CA PRO A 159 9.05 -2.84 -1.03
C PRO A 159 7.70 -3.39 -1.51
N PRO A 160 7.51 -4.73 -1.53
CA PRO A 160 6.31 -5.33 -2.16
C PRO A 160 5.07 -5.13 -1.30
N LEU A 161 4.32 -4.08 -1.58
CA LEU A 161 3.10 -3.70 -0.83
C LEU A 161 1.82 -3.82 -1.67
N CYS A 162 1.93 -4.16 -2.96
CA CYS A 162 0.76 -4.34 -3.83
C CYS A 162 -0.21 -5.42 -3.33
N PHE A 163 0.27 -6.36 -2.51
CA PHE A 163 -0.55 -7.45 -1.96
C PHE A 163 -1.41 -7.03 -0.78
N LEU A 164 -1.03 -5.97 -0.06
CA LEU A 164 -1.72 -5.58 1.16
C LEU A 164 -3.09 -4.94 0.90
N ASP A 165 -3.34 -4.52 -0.34
CA ASP A 165 -4.60 -3.89 -0.73
C ASP A 165 -5.74 -4.88 -1.05
N PHE A 166 -5.44 -6.19 -1.12
CA PHE A 166 -6.44 -7.18 -1.52
C PHE A 166 -7.46 -7.54 -0.44
N SER A 167 -7.20 -7.20 0.82
CA SER A 167 -8.07 -7.62 1.91
C SER A 167 -9.20 -6.64 2.21
N ASN A 168 -9.12 -5.41 1.72
CA ASN A 168 -10.15 -4.38 1.96
C ASN A 168 -10.36 -3.56 0.69
N GLY A 169 -11.11 -4.09 -0.23
CA GLY A 169 -11.36 -3.62 -1.58
C GLY A 169 -11.77 -2.17 -1.79
N ASP A 170 -10.98 -1.23 -1.35
CA ASP A 170 -11.00 0.17 -1.80
C ASP A 170 -9.84 0.90 -1.13
N ALA A 171 -8.87 1.34 -1.92
CA ALA A 171 -7.95 2.39 -1.47
C ALA A 171 -8.82 3.59 -1.10
N VAL A 172 -8.86 3.94 0.16
CA VAL A 172 -9.61 5.11 0.61
C VAL A 172 -9.08 6.32 -0.13
N MET A 173 -9.86 6.78 -1.12
CA MET A 173 -9.58 8.06 -1.74
C MET A 173 -9.88 9.14 -0.69
N MET A 174 -8.83 9.68 -0.11
CA MET A 174 -8.97 10.95 0.59
C MET A 174 -9.48 11.95 -0.43
N ARG A 175 -10.72 12.37 -0.26
CA ARG A 175 -11.32 13.43 -1.08
C ARG A 175 -10.40 14.66 -1.00
N GLU A 176 -9.99 15.15 -2.16
CA GLU A 176 -9.15 16.36 -2.33
C GLU A 176 -9.87 17.65 -1.89
N LYS A 177 -10.82 17.58 -0.98
CA LYS A 177 -11.68 18.71 -0.62
C LYS A 177 -11.43 19.30 0.77
N GLU A 178 -10.31 18.95 1.42
CA GLU A 178 -10.02 19.58 2.72
C GLU A 178 -8.54 19.93 2.86
N MET A 179 -8.13 20.94 2.08
CA MET A 179 -6.91 21.68 2.41
C MET A 179 -7.25 23.18 2.36
N PRO A 180 -7.03 23.92 3.46
CA PRO A 180 -7.23 25.37 3.47
C PRO A 180 -6.18 26.09 2.63
#